data_b85969ac09401e91c1007938416be524
#
_entry.id   b85969ac09401e91c1007938416be524
#
_cell.length_a   1.000
_cell.length_b   1.000
_cell.length_c   1.000
_cell.angle_alpha   90.00
_cell.angle_beta   90.00
_cell.angle_gamma   90.00
#
_symmetry.space_group_name_H-M   'P 1'
#
loop_
_entity.id
_entity.type
_entity.pdbx_description
1 polymer ?
#
loop_
_entity_poly.entity_id
_entity_poly.type
_entity_poly.pdbx_seq_one_letter_code
_entity_poly.pdbx_strand_id
1 'polypeptide(L)'
;MIDLYADIRFQLKTDVFAYSDIVEVTVGDYLIRVIAKEAGMRGLACVTTELANEAARRHDAAPTAAAALAQSLTGGALMGALLKVQQRIALKLEGSGPVGKILVESDAYGRLRGYVGNPDLNLPLVNGQPNIGGAVGDIGKLTVVRDLKL
;
A
#
# COMPACT_ATOMS: atom_id res chain seq x y z
N MET A 1 -2.00 9.77 18.80
CA MET A 1 -2.14 9.67 17.33
C MET A 1 -0.82 10.14 16.76
N ILE A 2 0.06 9.21 16.41
CA ILE A 2 1.38 9.53 15.86
C ILE A 2 1.16 9.84 14.38
N ASP A 3 1.40 11.08 13.97
CA ASP A 3 1.35 11.49 12.56
C ASP A 3 2.51 10.82 11.80
N LEU A 4 2.19 9.73 11.13
CA LEU A 4 3.12 9.00 10.29
C LEU A 4 3.08 9.56 8.86
N TYR A 5 3.71 10.70 8.63
CA TYR A 5 4.06 11.12 7.29
C TYR A 5 5.38 10.44 6.89
N ALA A 6 5.29 9.33 6.17
CA ALA A 6 6.40 8.88 5.37
C ALA A 6 6.36 9.69 4.07
N ASP A 7 7.29 10.62 3.93
CA ASP A 7 7.48 11.38 2.69
C ASP A 7 8.20 10.47 1.69
N ILE A 8 7.43 9.62 1.00
CA ILE A 8 7.96 8.71 -0.01
C ILE A 8 7.82 9.39 -1.35
N ARG A 9 8.93 9.81 -1.89
CA ARG A 9 9.01 10.34 -3.25
C ARG A 9 9.02 9.17 -4.23
N PHE A 10 7.83 8.82 -4.74
CA PHE A 10 7.74 7.95 -5.89
C PHE A 10 8.31 8.66 -7.13
N GLN A 11 9.32 8.08 -7.75
CA GLN A 11 9.67 8.47 -9.10
C GLN A 11 8.61 7.93 -10.06
N LEU A 12 7.76 8.80 -10.57
CA LEU A 12 6.85 8.50 -11.68
C LEU A 12 7.70 8.40 -12.95
N LYS A 13 8.08 7.19 -13.35
CA LYS A 13 8.62 6.96 -14.70
C LYS A 13 7.43 6.72 -15.65
N THR A 14 7.19 7.67 -16.53
CA THR A 14 6.21 7.56 -17.61
C THR A 14 6.98 7.27 -18.89
N ASP A 15 7.35 6.01 -19.12
CA ASP A 15 8.00 5.61 -20.36
C ASP A 15 7.22 4.48 -21.03
N VAL A 16 7.03 4.64 -22.33
CA VAL A 16 6.49 3.60 -23.21
C VAL A 16 7.65 2.67 -23.52
N PHE A 17 7.71 1.51 -22.87
CA PHE A 17 8.80 0.57 -23.05
C PHE A 17 8.55 -0.39 -24.22
N ALA A 18 9.53 -0.50 -25.10
CA ALA A 18 9.76 -1.70 -25.88
C ALA A 18 10.41 -2.76 -24.96
N TYR A 19 10.10 -4.04 -25.18
CA TYR A 19 10.39 -5.18 -24.29
C TYR A 19 11.89 -5.44 -23.99
N SER A 20 12.82 -4.68 -24.54
CA SER A 20 14.26 -4.97 -24.50
C SER A 20 15.08 -4.25 -23.42
N ASP A 21 14.52 -3.29 -22.67
CA ASP A 21 15.32 -2.35 -21.87
C ASP A 21 15.08 -2.38 -20.36
N ILE A 22 14.62 -3.49 -19.82
CA ILE A 22 14.41 -3.59 -18.37
C ILE A 22 15.61 -4.25 -17.69
N VAL A 23 16.65 -3.48 -17.39
CA VAL A 23 17.52 -3.74 -16.23
C VAL A 23 18.04 -2.41 -15.67
N GLU A 24 17.22 -1.68 -14.95
CA GLU A 24 17.74 -0.71 -14.01
C GLU A 24 17.27 -1.12 -12.61
N VAL A 25 18.19 -1.63 -11.81
CA VAL A 25 17.95 -1.89 -10.38
C VAL A 25 17.85 -0.53 -9.71
N THR A 26 16.62 -0.02 -9.58
CA THR A 26 16.34 1.16 -8.76
C THR A 26 16.44 0.77 -7.29
N VAL A 27 17.36 1.35 -6.58
CA VAL A 27 17.42 1.29 -5.11
C VAL A 27 16.33 2.22 -4.59
N GLY A 28 15.38 1.67 -3.83
CA GLY A 28 14.28 2.43 -3.22
C GLY A 28 12.88 2.03 -3.72
N ASP A 29 11.88 2.61 -3.09
CA ASP A 29 10.47 2.41 -3.46
C ASP A 29 10.13 3.16 -4.75
N TYR A 30 9.33 2.53 -5.62
CA TYR A 30 8.90 3.15 -6.87
C TYR A 30 7.51 2.70 -7.29
N LEU A 31 6.88 3.49 -8.17
CA LEU A 31 5.63 3.14 -8.82
C LEU A 31 5.76 3.36 -10.33
N ILE A 32 5.40 2.34 -11.10
CA ILE A 32 5.39 2.36 -12.57
C ILE A 32 3.95 2.43 -13.05
N ARG A 33 3.70 3.29 -14.03
CA ARG A 33 2.45 3.34 -14.78
C ARG A 33 2.74 3.04 -16.24
N VAL A 34 2.07 2.02 -16.78
CA VAL A 34 2.19 1.62 -18.18
C VAL A 34 0.86 1.80 -18.90
N ILE A 35 0.92 2.18 -20.18
CA ILE A 35 -0.25 2.36 -21.04
C ILE A 35 0.01 1.63 -22.35
N ALA A 36 -0.83 0.63 -22.64
CA ALA A 36 -0.88 -0.02 -23.94
C ALA A 36 -1.98 0.64 -24.77
N LYS A 37 -1.61 1.64 -25.56
CA LYS A 37 -2.58 2.48 -26.31
C LYS A 37 -3.41 1.68 -27.29
N GLU A 38 -2.81 0.77 -28.04
CA GLU A 38 -3.48 -0.07 -29.03
C GLU A 38 -4.47 -1.04 -28.40
N ALA A 39 -4.16 -1.56 -27.21
CA ALA A 39 -5.03 -2.47 -26.46
C ALA A 39 -6.02 -1.75 -25.54
N GLY A 40 -5.94 -0.43 -25.40
CA GLY A 40 -6.77 0.34 -24.48
C GLY A 40 -6.58 -0.01 -23.01
N MET A 41 -5.40 -0.58 -22.64
CA MET A 41 -5.12 -1.05 -21.28
C MET A 41 -4.16 -0.14 -20.53
N ARG A 42 -4.32 -0.10 -19.22
CA ARG A 42 -3.38 0.53 -18.27
C ARG A 42 -2.96 -0.48 -17.21
N GLY A 43 -1.68 -0.47 -16.86
CA GLY A 43 -1.13 -1.23 -15.75
C GLY A 43 -0.47 -0.31 -14.72
N LEU A 44 -0.48 -0.74 -13.47
CA LEU A 44 0.23 -0.12 -12.36
C LEU A 44 1.01 -1.21 -11.63
N ALA A 45 2.24 -0.92 -11.28
CA ALA A 45 3.05 -1.78 -10.42
C ALA A 45 3.84 -0.89 -9.46
N CYS A 46 4.08 -1.37 -8.24
CA CYS A 46 4.91 -0.65 -7.29
C CYS A 46 5.74 -1.59 -6.43
N VAL A 47 6.86 -1.09 -5.96
CA VAL A 47 7.66 -1.63 -4.86
C VAL A 47 7.52 -0.67 -3.70
N THR A 48 7.18 -1.19 -2.52
CA THR A 48 6.87 -0.43 -1.31
C THR A 48 7.59 -1.00 -0.09
N THR A 49 8.79 -1.55 -0.30
CA THR A 49 9.55 -2.24 0.77
C THR A 49 10.01 -1.28 1.85
N GLU A 50 10.53 -0.11 1.48
CA GLU A 50 10.99 0.90 2.43
C GLU A 50 9.81 1.52 3.19
N LEU A 51 8.71 1.81 2.49
CA LEU A 51 7.45 2.26 3.10
C LEU A 51 6.95 1.27 4.14
N ALA A 52 6.90 -0.01 3.78
CA ALA A 52 6.42 -1.06 4.67
C ALA A 52 7.29 -1.21 5.91
N ASN A 53 8.62 -1.22 5.73
CA ASN A 53 9.58 -1.31 6.82
C ASN A 53 9.49 -0.09 7.76
N GLU A 54 9.40 1.11 7.20
CA GLU A 54 9.28 2.33 8.00
C GLU A 54 7.95 2.35 8.79
N ALA A 55 6.84 1.95 8.17
CA ALA A 55 5.57 1.83 8.85
C ALA A 55 5.62 0.79 9.98
N ALA A 56 6.17 -0.38 9.73
CA ALA A 56 6.33 -1.43 10.74
C ALA A 56 7.18 -0.94 11.92
N ARG A 57 8.30 -0.27 11.64
CA ARG A 57 9.19 0.29 12.67
C ARG A 57 8.50 1.36 13.52
N ARG A 58 7.75 2.27 12.90
CA ARG A 58 7.05 3.36 13.63
C ARG A 58 5.92 2.86 14.51
N HIS A 59 5.27 1.78 14.10
CA HIS A 59 4.19 1.15 14.87
C HIS A 59 4.71 0.09 15.86
N ASP A 60 6.01 -0.19 15.87
CA ASP A 60 6.59 -1.33 16.59
C ASP A 60 5.80 -2.62 16.29
N ALA A 61 5.49 -2.81 15.02
CA ALA A 61 4.54 -3.84 14.60
C ALA A 61 5.18 -5.22 14.55
N ALA A 62 4.55 -6.19 15.20
CA ALA A 62 4.90 -7.60 15.13
C ALA A 62 4.72 -8.16 13.70
N PRO A 63 5.40 -9.24 13.31
CA PRO A 63 5.50 -9.69 11.93
C PRO A 63 4.17 -9.84 11.18
N THR A 64 3.14 -10.39 11.80
CA THR A 64 1.82 -10.56 11.14
C THR A 64 1.12 -9.23 10.94
N ALA A 65 1.13 -8.35 11.95
CA ALA A 65 0.57 -7.00 11.85
C ALA A 65 1.31 -6.16 10.83
N ALA A 66 2.65 -6.21 10.82
CA ALA A 66 3.51 -5.53 9.85
C ALA A 66 3.19 -5.96 8.42
N ALA A 67 3.05 -7.26 8.17
CA ALA A 67 2.71 -7.77 6.84
C ALA A 67 1.31 -7.33 6.37
N ALA A 68 0.31 -7.34 7.26
CA ALA A 68 -1.04 -6.88 6.93
C ALA A 68 -1.07 -5.37 6.63
N LEU A 69 -0.35 -4.57 7.41
CA LEU A 69 -0.19 -3.13 7.18
C LEU A 69 0.55 -2.85 5.86
N ALA A 70 1.64 -3.58 5.58
CA ALA A 70 2.43 -3.44 4.37
C ALA A 70 1.60 -3.68 3.10
N GLN A 71 0.81 -4.76 3.04
CA GLN A 71 -0.07 -5.03 1.91
C GLN A 71 -1.14 -3.95 1.73
N SER A 72 -1.69 -3.45 2.84
CA SER A 72 -2.68 -2.38 2.79
C SER A 72 -2.09 -1.06 2.29
N LEU A 73 -0.86 -0.73 2.71
CA LEU A 73 -0.13 0.44 2.22
C LEU A 73 0.19 0.34 0.72
N THR A 74 0.60 -0.85 0.25
CA THR A 74 0.83 -1.12 -1.17
C THR A 74 -0.44 -0.89 -2.00
N GLY A 75 -1.57 -1.41 -1.52
CA GLY A 75 -2.88 -1.14 -2.11
C GLY A 75 -3.23 0.35 -2.14
N GLY A 76 -2.97 1.05 -1.05
CA GLY A 76 -3.12 2.50 -0.96
C GLY A 76 -2.25 3.28 -1.94
N ALA A 77 -1.00 2.85 -2.15
CA ALA A 77 -0.08 3.44 -3.12
C ALA A 77 -0.63 3.32 -4.55
N LEU A 78 -1.06 2.12 -4.94
CA LEU A 78 -1.65 1.86 -6.26
C LEU A 78 -2.92 2.68 -6.50
N MET A 79 -3.79 2.77 -5.49
CA MET A 79 -5.03 3.56 -5.59
C MET A 79 -4.75 5.07 -5.61
N GLY A 80 -3.77 5.54 -4.82
CA GLY A 80 -3.32 6.93 -4.82
C GLY A 80 -2.80 7.38 -6.18
N ALA A 81 -2.11 6.48 -6.90
CA ALA A 81 -1.59 6.75 -8.24
C ALA A 81 -2.69 7.01 -9.31
N LEU A 82 -3.94 6.66 -9.02
CA LEU A 82 -5.09 6.91 -9.89
C LEU A 82 -5.78 8.25 -9.60
N LEU A 83 -5.36 8.96 -8.57
CA LEU A 83 -5.96 10.22 -8.15
C LEU A 83 -5.50 11.38 -9.04
N LYS A 84 -6.35 12.40 -9.14
CA LYS A 84 -5.97 13.70 -9.68
C LYS A 84 -5.29 14.54 -8.60
N VAL A 85 -4.52 15.54 -9.02
CA VAL A 85 -3.88 16.52 -8.13
C VAL A 85 -4.87 17.03 -7.08
N GLN A 86 -4.42 17.16 -5.83
CA GLN A 86 -5.18 17.57 -4.63
C GLN A 86 -6.21 16.54 -4.13
N GLN A 87 -6.48 15.45 -4.83
CA GLN A 87 -7.37 14.40 -4.33
C GLN A 87 -6.66 13.50 -3.33
N ARG A 88 -7.47 12.91 -2.45
CA ARG A 88 -7.05 11.93 -1.44
C ARG A 88 -7.98 10.75 -1.43
N ILE A 89 -7.45 9.63 -0.96
CA ILE A 89 -8.23 8.42 -0.72
C ILE A 89 -7.92 7.89 0.68
N ALA A 90 -8.95 7.39 1.34
CA ALA A 90 -8.82 6.66 2.59
C ALA A 90 -9.41 5.26 2.40
N LEU A 91 -8.65 4.26 2.81
CA LEU A 91 -9.04 2.86 2.84
C LEU A 91 -9.20 2.45 4.29
N LYS A 92 -10.33 1.87 4.64
CA LYS A 92 -10.58 1.27 5.95
C LYS A 92 -10.92 -0.19 5.74
N LEU A 93 -10.06 -1.07 6.22
CA LEU A 93 -10.29 -2.50 6.27
C LEU A 93 -10.69 -2.87 7.70
N GLU A 94 -11.85 -3.51 7.87
CA GLU A 94 -12.37 -4.04 9.13
C GLU A 94 -12.65 -5.51 8.93
N GLY A 95 -11.94 -6.37 9.64
CA GLY A 95 -12.09 -7.81 9.55
C GLY A 95 -12.61 -8.42 10.85
N SER A 96 -13.10 -9.65 10.77
CA SER A 96 -13.50 -10.44 11.95
C SER A 96 -12.31 -11.00 12.72
N GLY A 97 -11.10 -10.91 12.15
CA GLY A 97 -9.86 -11.43 12.73
C GLY A 97 -9.21 -10.48 13.75
N PRO A 98 -8.17 -10.96 14.44
CA PRO A 98 -7.57 -10.28 15.58
C PRO A 98 -6.75 -9.01 15.23
N VAL A 99 -6.49 -8.72 13.95
CA VAL A 99 -5.83 -7.46 13.55
C VAL A 99 -6.76 -6.25 13.77
N GLY A 100 -8.07 -6.49 13.85
CA GLY A 100 -9.08 -5.47 14.04
C GLY A 100 -9.28 -4.64 12.77
N LYS A 101 -8.81 -3.40 12.78
CA LYS A 101 -8.94 -2.49 11.63
C LYS A 101 -7.59 -2.05 11.11
N ILE A 102 -7.51 -1.83 9.80
CA ILE A 102 -6.38 -1.18 9.14
C ILE A 102 -6.92 0.06 8.42
N LEU A 103 -6.23 1.18 8.60
CA LEU A 103 -6.53 2.43 7.91
C LEU A 103 -5.32 2.82 7.07
N VAL A 104 -5.57 3.21 5.83
CA VAL A 104 -4.53 3.75 4.94
C VAL A 104 -5.08 5.00 4.27
N GLU A 105 -4.31 6.05 4.28
CA GLU A 105 -4.59 7.23 3.48
C GLU A 105 -3.48 7.44 2.46
N SER A 106 -3.85 7.85 1.27
CA SER A 106 -2.93 8.15 0.17
C SER A 106 -3.40 9.37 -0.59
N ASP A 107 -2.48 10.13 -1.16
CA ASP A 107 -2.78 11.24 -2.03
C ASP A 107 -2.15 11.09 -3.43
N ALA A 108 -2.49 12.03 -4.31
CA ALA A 108 -2.00 12.04 -5.69
C ALA A 108 -0.48 12.28 -5.82
N TYR A 109 0.18 12.67 -4.74
CA TYR A 109 1.62 12.94 -4.71
C TYR A 109 2.44 11.76 -4.19
N GLY A 110 1.80 10.61 -3.93
CA GLY A 110 2.46 9.42 -3.40
C GLY A 110 2.78 9.50 -1.90
N ARG A 111 2.16 10.40 -1.16
CA ARG A 111 2.29 10.45 0.30
C ARG A 111 1.27 9.49 0.90
N LEU A 112 1.77 8.60 1.77
CA LEU A 112 0.95 7.59 2.42
C LEU A 112 1.10 7.66 3.93
N ARG A 113 0.03 7.29 4.62
CA ARG A 113 0.05 6.98 6.04
C ARG A 113 -0.83 5.77 6.30
N GLY A 114 -0.45 4.96 7.28
CA GLY A 114 -1.18 3.76 7.65
C GLY A 114 -1.29 3.60 9.16
N TYR A 115 -2.28 2.84 9.58
CA TYR A 115 -2.54 2.47 10.96
C TYR A 115 -3.04 1.03 11.01
N VAL A 116 -2.56 0.26 11.98
CA VAL A 116 -3.05 -1.08 12.30
C VAL A 116 -3.59 -1.12 13.73
N GLY A 117 -4.76 -1.72 13.91
CA GLY A 117 -5.49 -1.71 15.18
C GLY A 117 -4.82 -2.52 16.28
N ASN A 118 -4.16 -3.62 15.91
CA ASN A 118 -3.41 -4.48 16.84
C ASN A 118 -1.99 -4.68 16.31
N PRO A 119 -1.05 -3.78 16.66
CA PRO A 119 0.33 -3.87 16.19
C PRO A 119 1.09 -5.07 16.79
N ASP A 120 0.72 -5.56 17.95
CA ASP A 120 1.39 -6.67 18.63
C ASP A 120 1.00 -8.05 18.08
N LEU A 121 0.12 -8.09 17.07
CA LEU A 121 -0.38 -9.34 16.53
C LEU A 121 0.71 -10.13 15.81
N ASN A 122 0.98 -11.32 16.33
CA ASN A 122 1.89 -12.30 15.72
C ASN A 122 1.25 -13.68 15.71
N LEU A 123 0.80 -14.12 14.53
CA LEU A 123 0.23 -15.45 14.34
C LEU A 123 1.28 -16.43 13.80
N PRO A 124 1.11 -17.74 14.04
CA PRO A 124 1.94 -18.75 13.41
C PRO A 124 1.96 -18.60 11.88
N LEU A 125 3.13 -18.84 11.29
CA LEU A 125 3.29 -18.81 9.84
C LEU A 125 2.44 -19.89 9.16
N VAL A 126 1.91 -19.57 8.00
CA VAL A 126 1.24 -20.54 7.11
C VAL A 126 2.11 -20.70 5.87
N ASN A 127 2.59 -21.90 5.61
CA ASN A 127 3.51 -22.20 4.50
C ASN A 127 4.76 -21.28 4.48
N GLY A 128 5.29 -20.95 5.65
CA GLY A 128 6.46 -20.07 5.79
C GLY A 128 6.19 -18.58 5.56
N GLN A 129 4.93 -18.17 5.42
CA GLN A 129 4.52 -16.78 5.19
C GLN A 129 3.69 -16.25 6.37
N PRO A 130 3.69 -14.94 6.64
CA PRO A 130 2.81 -14.32 7.61
C PRO A 130 1.33 -14.64 7.34
N ASN A 131 0.61 -15.06 8.38
CA ASN A 131 -0.80 -15.46 8.27
C ASN A 131 -1.73 -14.24 8.23
N ILE A 132 -1.72 -13.51 7.12
CA ILE A 132 -2.54 -12.31 6.93
C ILE A 132 -4.03 -12.67 6.84
N GLY A 133 -4.37 -13.79 6.20
CA GLY A 133 -5.74 -14.28 6.15
C GLY A 133 -6.33 -14.51 7.54
N GLY A 134 -5.60 -15.21 8.41
CA GLY A 134 -6.00 -15.39 9.81
C GLY A 134 -6.04 -14.09 10.61
N ALA A 135 -5.17 -13.13 10.29
CA ALA A 135 -5.16 -11.83 10.94
C ALA A 135 -6.39 -10.99 10.61
N VAL A 136 -6.82 -10.98 9.35
CA VAL A 136 -7.99 -10.22 8.88
C VAL A 136 -9.29 -10.97 9.16
N GLY A 137 -9.27 -12.30 9.07
CA GLY A 137 -10.43 -13.18 9.24
C GLY A 137 -11.25 -13.36 7.95
N ASP A 138 -12.25 -14.22 8.02
CA ASP A 138 -13.02 -14.67 6.86
C ASP A 138 -14.13 -13.69 6.44
N ILE A 139 -14.53 -12.80 7.34
CA ILE A 139 -15.55 -11.80 7.08
C ILE A 139 -14.95 -10.42 7.33
N GLY A 140 -15.13 -9.54 6.37
CA GLY A 140 -14.59 -8.19 6.47
C GLY A 140 -15.32 -7.18 5.60
N LYS A 141 -15.06 -5.91 5.88
CA LYS A 141 -15.59 -4.78 5.13
C LYS A 141 -14.42 -3.89 4.70
N LEU A 142 -14.31 -3.64 3.41
CA LEU A 142 -13.45 -2.60 2.86
C LEU A 142 -14.31 -1.36 2.58
N THR A 143 -13.99 -0.26 3.26
CA THR A 143 -14.59 1.04 2.98
C THR A 143 -13.55 1.91 2.28
N VAL A 144 -13.94 2.48 1.15
CA VAL A 144 -13.11 3.38 0.35
C VAL A 144 -13.77 4.75 0.32
N VAL A 145 -13.07 5.76 0.81
CA VAL A 145 -13.54 7.15 0.78
C VAL A 145 -12.58 7.95 -0.09
N ARG A 146 -13.13 8.65 -1.07
CA ARG A 146 -12.37 9.52 -1.96
C ARG A 146 -12.81 10.97 -1.76
N ASP A 147 -11.86 11.82 -1.36
CA ASP A 147 -12.04 13.27 -1.33
C ASP A 147 -11.69 13.83 -2.71
N LEU A 148 -12.69 14.32 -3.41
CA LEU A 148 -12.54 14.80 -4.79
C LEU A 148 -12.07 16.25 -4.86
N LYS A 149 -12.15 17.00 -3.77
CA LYS A 149 -11.89 18.45 -3.73
C LYS A 149 -12.36 19.13 -5.02
N LEU A 150 -13.66 19.37 -5.08
CA LEU A 150 -14.30 20.15 -6.14
C LEU A 150 -13.99 21.63 -5.99
#